data_18404fe277f35d96058b9742f65504fc
#
_entry.id   18404fe277f35d96058b9742f65504fc
#
_cell.length_a   1.000
_cell.length_b   1.000
_cell.length_c   1.000
_cell.angle_alpha   90.00
_cell.angle_beta   90.00
_cell.angle_gamma   90.00
#
_symmetry.space_group_name_H-M   'P 1'
#
loop_
_entity.id
_entity.type
_entity.pdbx_description
1 polymer ?
#
loop_
_entity_poly.entity_id
_entity_poly.type
_entity_poly.pdbx_seq_one_letter_code
_entity_poly.pdbx_strand_id
1 'polypeptide(L)'
;MSQNWWDSAVIYQIYPRSFRDSNGDGIGDLQGITEKLETVADLGVDCVWLSPFFKSPFKDFGYDVSDYRAVDPVFGTDRDFDVLLNKAHSLGMKVILDQVLCHCSEEHRWFEESRQDRTNPKADWYVWQNPKPDGTEPNNWLSFFGGRAWTWDARRRQYYFHNFLTSQPNLNHRNPEVRAAVLADCKYWLDKGVDGFRLDAIHTMAFDPDFLDNDPRADIENGGDDSRVSQPFGMQDIQSRQIDQPWGKQFLAELRALADSYDEPRFLMGELGGDNGAEMINRYTQPGLLHACYNFD
;
A
#
# COMPACT_ATOMS: atom_id res chain seq x y z
N MET A 1 3.57 -23.57 -22.74
CA MET A 1 3.07 -22.77 -21.62
C MET A 1 2.51 -21.51 -22.21
N SER A 2 1.28 -21.12 -21.93
CA SER A 2 0.78 -19.82 -22.36
C SER A 2 1.59 -18.75 -21.62
N GLN A 3 2.17 -17.83 -22.37
CA GLN A 3 2.92 -16.69 -21.80
C GLN A 3 1.89 -15.74 -21.17
N ASN A 4 2.08 -15.39 -19.91
CA ASN A 4 1.21 -14.38 -19.28
C ASN A 4 1.51 -13.01 -19.89
N TRP A 5 0.50 -12.14 -19.94
CA TRP A 5 0.66 -10.81 -20.55
C TRP A 5 1.76 -9.97 -19.87
N TRP A 6 2.00 -10.19 -18.58
CA TRP A 6 2.98 -9.44 -17.79
C TRP A 6 4.43 -9.95 -17.90
N ASP A 7 4.67 -11.11 -18.52
CA ASP A 7 6.03 -11.69 -18.61
C ASP A 7 7.01 -10.83 -19.41
N SER A 8 6.50 -9.97 -20.32
CA SER A 8 7.31 -9.04 -21.11
C SER A 8 6.69 -7.64 -21.21
N ALA A 9 5.70 -7.34 -20.35
CA ALA A 9 4.93 -6.10 -20.44
C ALA A 9 5.76 -4.86 -20.06
N VAL A 10 5.54 -3.80 -20.81
CA VAL A 10 5.98 -2.45 -20.44
C VAL A 10 4.84 -1.77 -19.71
N ILE A 11 5.07 -1.39 -18.46
CA ILE A 11 4.07 -0.74 -17.60
C ILE A 11 4.39 0.75 -17.51
N TYR A 12 3.42 1.59 -17.87
CA TYR A 12 3.53 3.05 -17.80
C TYR A 12 2.77 3.57 -16.59
N GLN A 13 3.49 4.21 -15.66
CA GLN A 13 2.86 4.84 -14.50
C GLN A 13 2.23 6.18 -14.86
N ILE A 14 0.99 6.38 -14.44
CA ILE A 14 0.29 7.66 -14.53
C ILE A 14 -0.03 8.15 -13.12
N TYR A 15 0.50 9.33 -12.76
CA TYR A 15 0.07 10.05 -11.57
C TYR A 15 -1.08 10.98 -11.95
N PRO A 16 -2.34 10.66 -11.59
CA PRO A 16 -3.52 11.37 -12.09
C PRO A 16 -3.45 12.88 -11.91
N ARG A 17 -3.04 13.31 -10.71
CA ARG A 17 -3.01 14.72 -10.31
C ARG A 17 -2.19 15.64 -11.23
N SER A 18 -1.14 15.13 -11.86
CA SER A 18 -0.21 15.95 -12.67
C SER A 18 -0.18 15.57 -14.15
N PHE A 19 -0.96 14.58 -14.59
CA PHE A 19 -0.85 14.04 -15.94
C PHE A 19 -1.55 14.92 -16.98
N ARG A 20 -2.85 15.18 -16.80
CA ARG A 20 -3.64 16.01 -17.72
C ARG A 20 -4.88 16.54 -16.99
N ASP A 21 -4.99 17.85 -16.93
CA ASP A 21 -6.15 18.60 -16.47
C ASP A 21 -7.13 18.77 -17.65
N SER A 22 -8.33 18.21 -17.54
CA SER A 22 -9.36 18.30 -18.58
C SER A 22 -10.31 19.48 -18.39
N ASN A 23 -10.46 19.97 -17.16
CA ASN A 23 -11.45 21.00 -16.79
C ASN A 23 -10.85 22.39 -16.53
N GLY A 24 -9.51 22.50 -16.45
CA GLY A 24 -8.78 23.76 -16.29
C GLY A 24 -8.68 24.25 -14.85
N ASP A 25 -8.84 23.38 -13.85
CA ASP A 25 -8.73 23.74 -12.44
C ASP A 25 -7.31 23.64 -11.85
N GLY A 26 -6.34 23.21 -12.66
CA GLY A 26 -4.94 23.04 -12.28
C GLY A 26 -4.60 21.65 -11.72
N ILE A 27 -5.56 20.73 -11.71
CA ILE A 27 -5.39 19.36 -11.22
C ILE A 27 -5.73 18.37 -12.34
N GLY A 28 -4.84 17.41 -12.58
CA GLY A 28 -5.11 16.34 -13.54
C GLY A 28 -6.22 15.42 -13.05
N ASP A 29 -6.95 14.81 -13.97
CA ASP A 29 -8.14 14.02 -13.69
C ASP A 29 -8.29 12.78 -14.59
N LEU A 30 -9.26 11.92 -14.29
CA LEU A 30 -9.51 10.67 -15.03
C LEU A 30 -9.97 10.93 -16.48
N GLN A 31 -10.69 12.03 -16.72
CA GLN A 31 -11.10 12.42 -18.08
C GLN A 31 -9.88 12.85 -18.89
N GLY A 32 -8.98 13.64 -18.30
CA GLY A 32 -7.72 14.04 -18.93
C GLY A 32 -6.83 12.85 -19.26
N ILE A 33 -6.76 11.84 -18.36
CA ILE A 33 -6.05 10.60 -18.66
C ILE A 33 -6.71 9.92 -19.87
N THR A 34 -8.04 9.78 -19.86
CA THR A 34 -8.81 9.16 -20.95
C THR A 34 -8.55 9.81 -22.29
N GLU A 35 -8.48 11.15 -22.33
CA GLU A 35 -8.15 11.92 -23.55
C GLU A 35 -6.77 11.59 -24.12
N LYS A 36 -5.82 11.16 -23.27
CA LYS A 36 -4.42 10.90 -23.64
C LYS A 36 -4.05 9.43 -23.78
N LEU A 37 -4.97 8.51 -23.52
CA LEU A 37 -4.68 7.08 -23.62
C LEU A 37 -4.19 6.63 -24.99
N GLU A 38 -4.66 7.23 -26.08
CA GLU A 38 -4.16 6.90 -27.43
C GLU A 38 -2.67 7.27 -27.56
N THR A 39 -2.30 8.44 -27.04
CA THR A 39 -0.87 8.87 -27.05
C THR A 39 -0.02 7.91 -26.19
N VAL A 40 -0.54 7.42 -25.08
CA VAL A 40 0.15 6.44 -24.23
C VAL A 40 0.27 5.10 -24.95
N ALA A 41 -0.79 4.64 -25.62
CA ALA A 41 -0.77 3.42 -26.44
C ALA A 41 0.25 3.50 -27.58
N ASP A 42 0.37 4.67 -28.24
CA ASP A 42 1.32 4.90 -29.35
C ASP A 42 2.80 4.79 -28.89
N LEU A 43 3.08 4.85 -27.57
CA LEU A 43 4.42 4.56 -27.03
C LEU A 43 4.75 3.07 -27.04
N GLY A 44 3.77 2.20 -27.32
CA GLY A 44 3.95 0.75 -27.32
C GLY A 44 3.93 0.13 -25.93
N VAL A 45 3.26 0.73 -24.96
CA VAL A 45 3.10 0.17 -23.60
C VAL A 45 1.95 -0.84 -23.57
N ASP A 46 2.11 -1.86 -22.73
CA ASP A 46 1.13 -2.95 -22.59
C ASP A 46 0.15 -2.71 -21.45
N CYS A 47 0.55 -1.89 -20.47
CA CYS A 47 -0.24 -1.67 -19.26
C CYS A 47 -0.04 -0.24 -18.73
N VAL A 48 -1.11 0.34 -18.20
CA VAL A 48 -1.03 1.56 -17.39
C VAL A 48 -1.22 1.23 -15.92
N TRP A 49 -0.35 1.80 -15.09
CA TRP A 49 -0.49 1.80 -13.63
C TRP A 49 -0.97 3.17 -13.19
N LEU A 50 -2.16 3.22 -12.59
CA LEU A 50 -2.71 4.45 -12.02
C LEU A 50 -2.29 4.56 -10.55
N SER A 51 -1.51 5.61 -10.21
CA SER A 51 -1.25 6.01 -8.82
C SER A 51 -2.55 6.37 -8.09
N PRO A 52 -2.57 6.45 -6.75
CA PRO A 52 -3.81 6.53 -5.99
C PRO A 52 -4.74 7.65 -6.44
N PHE A 53 -6.00 7.29 -6.70
CA PHE A 53 -7.10 8.21 -7.04
C PHE A 53 -8.36 7.97 -6.18
N PHE A 54 -8.25 7.09 -5.20
CA PHE A 54 -9.32 6.82 -4.26
C PHE A 54 -9.54 8.01 -3.33
N LYS A 55 -10.71 8.05 -2.71
CA LYS A 55 -11.06 9.12 -1.77
C LYS A 55 -10.01 9.22 -0.65
N SER A 56 -9.46 10.44 -0.48
CA SER A 56 -8.34 10.70 0.42
C SER A 56 -8.37 12.14 0.91
N PRO A 57 -7.95 12.44 2.15
CA PRO A 57 -7.67 13.80 2.59
C PRO A 57 -6.36 14.38 2.03
N PHE A 58 -5.61 13.62 1.22
CA PHE A 58 -4.37 14.04 0.55
C PHE A 58 -3.24 14.53 1.47
N LYS A 59 -3.16 14.02 2.69
CA LYS A 59 -2.03 14.27 3.58
C LYS A 59 -0.75 13.60 3.08
N ASP A 60 -0.91 12.53 2.28
CA ASP A 60 0.15 11.82 1.59
C ASP A 60 -0.23 11.55 0.12
N PHE A 61 -0.61 12.59 -0.60
CA PHE A 61 -0.84 12.57 -2.05
C PHE A 61 -1.76 11.45 -2.57
N GLY A 62 -2.67 10.94 -1.73
CA GLY A 62 -3.62 9.89 -2.06
C GLY A 62 -3.30 8.52 -1.42
N TYR A 63 -2.10 8.35 -0.85
CA TYR A 63 -1.74 7.12 -0.13
C TYR A 63 -2.39 7.00 1.26
N ASP A 64 -3.04 8.04 1.74
CA ASP A 64 -3.90 8.04 2.94
C ASP A 64 -5.37 7.85 2.54
N VAL A 65 -5.73 6.63 2.14
CA VAL A 65 -7.06 6.28 1.60
C VAL A 65 -8.12 6.32 2.69
N SER A 66 -9.20 7.10 2.48
CA SER A 66 -10.36 7.17 3.38
C SER A 66 -11.57 6.34 2.92
N ASP A 67 -11.63 5.96 1.64
CA ASP A 67 -12.61 5.01 1.09
C ASP A 67 -12.01 4.30 -0.12
N TYR A 68 -11.78 2.99 0.00
CA TYR A 68 -11.17 2.17 -1.05
C TYR A 68 -12.06 1.90 -2.27
N ARG A 69 -13.37 2.19 -2.18
CA ARG A 69 -14.32 1.90 -3.27
C ARG A 69 -14.83 3.14 -3.99
N ALA A 70 -14.40 4.32 -3.58
CA ALA A 70 -14.83 5.57 -4.16
C ALA A 70 -13.68 6.28 -4.88
N VAL A 71 -13.94 6.78 -6.09
CA VAL A 71 -13.08 7.76 -6.76
C VAL A 71 -13.16 9.07 -5.99
N ASP A 72 -12.01 9.71 -5.74
CA ASP A 72 -12.02 11.05 -5.13
C ASP A 72 -12.63 12.05 -6.11
N PRO A 73 -13.58 12.90 -5.66
CA PRO A 73 -14.23 13.90 -6.53
C PRO A 73 -13.27 14.84 -7.24
N VAL A 74 -12.06 15.05 -6.72
CA VAL A 74 -11.04 15.87 -7.38
C VAL A 74 -10.54 15.25 -8.69
N PHE A 75 -10.63 13.92 -8.83
CA PHE A 75 -10.22 13.20 -10.04
C PHE A 75 -11.39 12.83 -10.95
N GLY A 76 -12.63 12.99 -10.51
CA GLY A 76 -13.82 12.65 -11.27
C GLY A 76 -14.78 11.73 -10.52
N THR A 77 -15.42 10.82 -11.23
CA THR A 77 -16.45 9.92 -10.73
C THR A 77 -16.11 8.46 -11.06
N ASP A 78 -16.84 7.51 -10.43
CA ASP A 78 -16.76 6.08 -10.78
C ASP A 78 -17.06 5.84 -12.27
N ARG A 79 -17.95 6.64 -12.86
CA ARG A 79 -18.27 6.56 -14.30
C ARG A 79 -17.07 6.98 -15.16
N ASP A 80 -16.33 8.00 -14.74
CA ASP A 80 -15.13 8.44 -15.46
C ASP A 80 -14.06 7.37 -15.43
N PHE A 81 -13.93 6.66 -14.29
CA PHE A 81 -13.07 5.48 -14.21
C PHE A 81 -13.53 4.35 -15.14
N ASP A 82 -14.83 4.03 -15.18
CA ASP A 82 -15.37 2.99 -16.08
C ASP A 82 -15.10 3.35 -17.56
N VAL A 83 -15.20 4.63 -17.94
CA VAL A 83 -14.86 5.12 -19.30
C VAL A 83 -13.37 4.95 -19.59
N LEU A 84 -12.50 5.32 -18.64
CA LEU A 84 -11.06 5.16 -18.76
C LEU A 84 -10.68 3.69 -18.96
N LEU A 85 -11.18 2.80 -18.11
CA LEU A 85 -10.89 1.37 -18.15
C LEU A 85 -11.31 0.75 -19.51
N ASN A 86 -12.54 1.04 -19.96
CA ASN A 86 -13.05 0.56 -21.24
C ASN A 86 -12.21 1.09 -22.42
N LYS A 87 -11.79 2.36 -22.38
CA LYS A 87 -10.94 2.96 -23.40
C LYS A 87 -9.56 2.30 -23.44
N ALA A 88 -8.92 2.09 -22.28
CA ALA A 88 -7.63 1.39 -22.21
C ALA A 88 -7.73 -0.01 -22.80
N HIS A 89 -8.73 -0.79 -22.41
CA HIS A 89 -8.97 -2.14 -22.96
C HIS A 89 -9.24 -2.12 -24.47
N SER A 90 -9.99 -1.12 -24.98
CA SER A 90 -10.24 -0.97 -26.41
C SER A 90 -8.98 -0.70 -27.24
N LEU A 91 -7.95 -0.13 -26.60
CA LEU A 91 -6.62 0.13 -27.17
C LEU A 91 -5.66 -1.06 -26.95
N GLY A 92 -6.11 -2.16 -26.34
CA GLY A 92 -5.29 -3.34 -26.06
C GLY A 92 -4.42 -3.23 -24.82
N MET A 93 -4.53 -2.14 -24.05
CA MET A 93 -3.76 -1.95 -22.82
C MET A 93 -4.48 -2.54 -21.62
N LYS A 94 -3.71 -3.09 -20.69
CA LYS A 94 -4.15 -3.50 -19.36
C LYS A 94 -4.14 -2.32 -18.39
N VAL A 95 -4.90 -2.41 -17.29
CA VAL A 95 -4.95 -1.38 -16.25
C VAL A 95 -4.72 -2.01 -14.88
N ILE A 96 -3.69 -1.56 -14.17
CA ILE A 96 -3.47 -1.91 -12.77
C ILE A 96 -3.62 -0.69 -11.88
N LEU A 97 -4.14 -0.90 -10.67
CA LEU A 97 -4.35 0.16 -9.68
C LEU A 97 -3.33 0.07 -8.57
N ASP A 98 -2.99 1.23 -8.03
CA ASP A 98 -2.24 1.31 -6.78
C ASP A 98 -3.14 0.95 -5.60
N GLN A 99 -2.74 -0.04 -4.81
CA GLN A 99 -3.47 -0.51 -3.63
C GLN A 99 -2.62 -0.33 -2.38
N VAL A 100 -3.13 0.50 -1.47
CA VAL A 100 -2.52 0.79 -0.18
C VAL A 100 -3.15 -0.14 0.85
N LEU A 101 -2.51 -1.27 1.13
CA LEU A 101 -3.11 -2.33 1.95
C LEU A 101 -2.56 -2.40 3.37
N CYS A 102 -1.44 -1.69 3.66
CA CYS A 102 -0.78 -1.75 4.96
C CYS A 102 -1.41 -0.82 6.01
N HIS A 103 -1.97 0.28 5.54
CA HIS A 103 -2.57 1.33 6.37
C HIS A 103 -3.74 1.98 5.62
N CYS A 104 -4.47 2.85 6.30
CA CYS A 104 -5.44 3.73 5.66
C CYS A 104 -5.38 5.13 6.29
N SER A 105 -6.20 6.06 5.83
CA SER A 105 -6.35 7.37 6.46
C SER A 105 -6.92 7.27 7.88
N GLU A 106 -6.51 8.18 8.76
CA GLU A 106 -7.18 8.38 10.05
C GLU A 106 -8.66 8.81 9.90
N GLU A 107 -9.05 9.30 8.71
CA GLU A 107 -10.43 9.64 8.34
C GLU A 107 -11.20 8.45 7.74
N HIS A 108 -10.59 7.27 7.65
CA HIS A 108 -11.29 6.07 7.23
C HIS A 108 -12.28 5.63 8.32
N ARG A 109 -13.51 5.31 7.93
CA ARG A 109 -14.60 4.89 8.86
C ARG A 109 -14.19 3.77 9.81
N TRP A 110 -13.30 2.86 9.39
CA TRP A 110 -12.82 1.78 10.25
C TRP A 110 -11.97 2.30 11.40
N PHE A 111 -11.10 3.30 11.15
CA PHE A 111 -10.28 3.88 12.19
C PHE A 111 -11.11 4.79 13.11
N GLU A 112 -12.03 5.57 12.56
CA GLU A 112 -12.96 6.38 13.36
C GLU A 112 -13.78 5.53 14.33
N GLU A 113 -14.22 4.32 13.92
CA GLU A 113 -14.90 3.37 14.80
C GLU A 113 -13.92 2.74 15.79
N SER A 114 -12.78 2.24 15.34
CA SER A 114 -11.76 1.57 16.15
C SER A 114 -11.29 2.44 17.33
N ARG A 115 -11.10 3.75 17.10
CA ARG A 115 -10.57 4.68 18.10
C ARG A 115 -11.58 5.12 19.17
N GLN A 116 -12.87 4.77 19.05
CA GLN A 116 -13.90 5.21 20.01
C GLN A 116 -13.68 4.62 21.41
N ASP A 117 -13.41 3.32 21.46
CA ASP A 117 -13.14 2.59 22.70
C ASP A 117 -12.42 1.26 22.41
N ARG A 118 -12.19 0.46 23.46
CA ARG A 118 -11.46 -0.83 23.37
C ARG A 118 -12.35 -2.03 23.10
N THR A 119 -13.67 -1.84 23.01
CA THR A 119 -14.68 -2.92 22.99
C THR A 119 -15.58 -2.89 21.77
N ASN A 120 -15.45 -1.87 20.90
CA ASN A 120 -16.24 -1.80 19.68
C ASN A 120 -15.84 -2.91 18.67
N PRO A 121 -16.70 -3.24 17.70
CA PRO A 121 -16.45 -4.31 16.74
C PRO A 121 -15.13 -4.19 15.96
N LYS A 122 -14.59 -2.97 15.81
CA LYS A 122 -13.32 -2.73 15.12
C LYS A 122 -12.14 -2.44 16.04
N ALA A 123 -12.29 -2.72 17.34
CA ALA A 123 -11.27 -2.43 18.34
C ALA A 123 -9.89 -2.98 17.96
N ASP A 124 -9.81 -4.15 17.32
CA ASP A 124 -8.58 -4.84 16.92
C ASP A 124 -8.29 -4.77 15.42
N TRP A 125 -8.95 -3.85 14.69
CA TRP A 125 -8.73 -3.67 13.26
C TRP A 125 -7.44 -2.91 12.95
N TYR A 126 -6.90 -2.20 13.95
CA TYR A 126 -5.62 -1.48 13.88
C TYR A 126 -4.70 -1.97 14.98
N VAL A 127 -3.44 -1.61 14.86
CA VAL A 127 -2.41 -2.02 15.80
C VAL A 127 -2.38 -1.05 16.98
N TRP A 128 -2.95 -1.47 18.10
CA TRP A 128 -3.02 -0.70 19.33
C TRP A 128 -2.19 -1.34 20.44
N GLN A 129 -1.48 -0.52 21.20
CA GLN A 129 -0.72 -0.98 22.37
C GLN A 129 -0.93 -0.06 23.59
N ASN A 130 -0.86 -0.65 24.76
CA ASN A 130 -0.81 0.12 26.01
C ASN A 130 0.52 0.82 26.14
N PRO A 131 0.58 1.98 26.83
CA PRO A 131 1.84 2.59 27.22
C PRO A 131 2.64 1.66 28.13
N LYS A 132 3.97 1.84 28.18
CA LYS A 132 4.80 1.29 29.26
C LYS A 132 4.36 1.84 30.63
N PRO A 133 4.81 1.22 31.74
CA PRO A 133 4.44 1.70 33.08
C PRO A 133 4.82 3.16 33.38
N ASP A 134 5.81 3.68 32.68
CA ASP A 134 6.25 5.09 32.77
C ASP A 134 5.49 6.04 31.81
N GLY A 135 4.53 5.50 31.04
CA GLY A 135 3.71 6.26 30.10
C GLY A 135 4.31 6.42 28.70
N THR A 136 5.53 5.91 28.47
CA THR A 136 6.19 5.98 27.16
C THR A 136 5.64 5.00 26.13
N GLU A 137 6.11 5.12 24.87
CA GLU A 137 5.72 4.28 23.76
C GLU A 137 6.05 2.80 24.01
N PRO A 138 5.33 1.86 23.35
CA PRO A 138 5.51 0.43 23.54
C PRO A 138 6.92 -0.08 23.27
N ASN A 139 7.60 0.50 22.27
CA ASN A 139 8.95 0.11 21.85
C ASN A 139 9.68 1.26 21.15
N ASN A 140 10.85 0.96 20.56
CA ASN A 140 11.72 1.95 19.93
C ASN A 140 11.40 2.22 18.45
N TRP A 141 10.35 1.67 17.88
CA TRP A 141 10.05 1.77 16.45
C TRP A 141 9.90 3.22 15.97
N LEU A 142 10.41 3.49 14.76
CA LEU A 142 10.43 4.81 14.15
C LEU A 142 9.64 4.81 12.83
N SER A 143 9.02 5.96 12.54
CA SER A 143 8.34 6.18 11.27
C SER A 143 9.34 6.36 10.13
N PHE A 144 9.00 5.86 8.93
CA PHE A 144 9.75 6.10 7.69
C PHE A 144 9.84 7.59 7.34
N PHE A 145 8.85 8.37 7.76
CA PHE A 145 8.81 9.82 7.52
C PHE A 145 9.35 10.64 8.70
N GLY A 146 9.98 9.97 9.64
CA GLY A 146 10.62 10.61 10.80
C GLY A 146 9.76 10.62 12.06
N GLY A 147 10.42 10.68 13.19
CA GLY A 147 9.77 10.61 14.51
C GLY A 147 9.42 9.18 14.93
N ARG A 148 8.60 9.06 15.98
CA ARG A 148 8.15 7.78 16.52
C ARG A 148 7.08 7.15 15.63
N ALA A 149 7.03 5.81 15.59
CA ALA A 149 6.00 5.06 14.88
C ALA A 149 4.72 4.83 15.72
N TRP A 150 4.64 5.44 16.88
CA TRP A 150 3.54 5.34 17.81
C TRP A 150 2.95 6.70 18.15
N THR A 151 1.62 6.83 18.03
CA THR A 151 0.91 8.05 18.42
C THR A 151 -0.15 7.74 19.47
N TRP A 152 -0.16 8.58 20.53
CA TRP A 152 -1.11 8.46 21.63
C TRP A 152 -2.51 8.91 21.22
N ASP A 153 -3.51 8.05 21.45
CA ASP A 153 -4.93 8.41 21.36
C ASP A 153 -5.54 8.53 22.76
N ALA A 154 -5.98 9.75 23.10
CA ALA A 154 -6.50 10.05 24.43
C ALA A 154 -7.88 9.44 24.71
N ARG A 155 -8.69 9.17 23.69
CA ARG A 155 -10.02 8.53 23.86
C ARG A 155 -9.81 7.10 24.28
N ARG A 156 -8.94 6.40 23.54
CA ARG A 156 -8.67 4.98 23.74
C ARG A 156 -7.67 4.72 24.87
N ARG A 157 -6.87 5.72 25.21
CA ARG A 157 -5.74 5.62 26.16
C ARG A 157 -4.80 4.50 25.77
N GLN A 158 -4.44 4.49 24.49
CA GLN A 158 -3.48 3.57 23.87
C GLN A 158 -2.69 4.31 22.82
N TYR A 159 -1.55 3.75 22.46
CA TYR A 159 -0.80 4.14 21.27
C TYR A 159 -1.31 3.32 20.08
N TYR A 160 -1.48 3.97 18.90
CA TYR A 160 -1.62 3.26 17.64
C TYR A 160 -0.33 3.33 16.83
N PHE A 161 -0.09 2.26 16.10
CA PHE A 161 1.09 2.13 15.25
C PHE A 161 0.86 2.74 13.87
N HIS A 162 1.91 3.40 13.33
CA HIS A 162 1.96 3.88 11.95
C HIS A 162 3.40 3.81 11.43
N ASN A 163 3.60 3.15 10.29
CA ASN A 163 4.92 3.12 9.64
C ASN A 163 5.26 4.46 8.97
N PHE A 164 4.26 5.20 8.53
CA PHE A 164 4.38 6.45 7.76
C PHE A 164 3.86 7.63 8.59
N LEU A 165 2.99 8.46 8.02
CA LEU A 165 2.43 9.61 8.75
C LEU A 165 1.58 9.18 9.95
N THR A 166 1.48 10.04 10.95
CA THR A 166 0.55 9.88 12.07
C THR A 166 -0.91 9.73 11.61
N SER A 167 -1.23 10.28 10.45
CA SER A 167 -2.55 10.17 9.81
C SER A 167 -2.76 8.86 9.02
N GLN A 168 -1.81 7.93 9.06
CA GLN A 168 -1.84 6.65 8.34
C GLN A 168 -1.72 5.46 9.31
N PRO A 169 -2.74 5.21 10.16
CA PRO A 169 -2.72 4.10 11.10
C PRO A 169 -2.62 2.75 10.39
N ASN A 170 -1.73 1.89 10.85
CA ASN A 170 -1.51 0.55 10.31
C ASN A 170 -2.69 -0.37 10.60
N LEU A 171 -3.17 -1.05 9.56
CA LEU A 171 -4.16 -2.11 9.66
C LEU A 171 -3.57 -3.36 10.35
N ASN A 172 -4.38 -4.03 11.16
CA ASN A 172 -3.97 -5.25 11.83
C ASN A 172 -4.32 -6.49 10.99
N HIS A 173 -3.47 -6.85 10.04
CA HIS A 173 -3.65 -8.04 9.19
C HIS A 173 -3.56 -9.38 9.94
N ARG A 174 -3.22 -9.39 11.24
CA ARG A 174 -3.36 -10.58 12.08
C ARG A 174 -4.84 -10.88 12.39
N ASN A 175 -5.68 -9.87 12.33
CA ASN A 175 -7.13 -10.03 12.44
C ASN A 175 -7.71 -10.53 11.10
N PRO A 176 -8.36 -11.71 11.07
CA PRO A 176 -8.92 -12.26 9.83
C PRO A 176 -10.06 -11.42 9.25
N GLU A 177 -10.78 -10.66 10.08
CA GLU A 177 -11.83 -9.75 9.59
C GLU A 177 -11.26 -8.59 8.78
N VAL A 178 -10.08 -8.06 9.19
CA VAL A 178 -9.36 -7.04 8.44
C VAL A 178 -8.94 -7.60 7.09
N ARG A 179 -8.32 -8.78 7.04
CA ARG A 179 -7.93 -9.41 5.78
C ARG A 179 -9.13 -9.62 4.86
N ALA A 180 -10.23 -10.14 5.40
CA ALA A 180 -11.45 -10.34 4.62
C ALA A 180 -12.03 -9.04 4.06
N ALA A 181 -12.02 -7.95 4.84
CA ALA A 181 -12.50 -6.64 4.40
C ALA A 181 -11.60 -6.05 3.30
N VAL A 182 -10.29 -6.10 3.48
CA VAL A 182 -9.30 -5.63 2.49
C VAL A 182 -9.40 -6.44 1.19
N LEU A 183 -9.52 -7.77 1.28
CA LEU A 183 -9.73 -8.63 0.10
C LEU A 183 -11.05 -8.31 -0.61
N ALA A 184 -12.12 -7.97 0.13
CA ALA A 184 -13.39 -7.56 -0.47
C ALA A 184 -13.28 -6.20 -1.21
N ASP A 185 -12.42 -5.28 -0.74
CA ASP A 185 -12.15 -4.03 -1.45
C ASP A 185 -11.30 -4.28 -2.71
N CYS A 186 -10.31 -5.17 -2.66
CA CYS A 186 -9.57 -5.62 -3.84
C CYS A 186 -10.52 -6.29 -4.86
N LYS A 187 -11.36 -7.21 -4.40
CA LYS A 187 -12.32 -7.91 -5.26
C LYS A 187 -13.26 -6.95 -5.98
N TYR A 188 -13.72 -5.89 -5.33
CA TYR A 188 -14.59 -4.87 -5.94
C TYR A 188 -13.99 -4.30 -7.24
N TRP A 189 -12.68 -3.96 -7.23
CA TRP A 189 -12.02 -3.43 -8.43
C TRP A 189 -11.72 -4.50 -9.47
N LEU A 190 -11.37 -5.72 -9.06
CA LEU A 190 -11.18 -6.84 -9.98
C LEU A 190 -12.48 -7.21 -10.69
N ASP A 191 -13.63 -7.18 -9.98
CA ASP A 191 -14.96 -7.42 -10.54
C ASP A 191 -15.37 -6.33 -11.55
N LYS A 192 -14.86 -5.09 -11.38
CA LYS A 192 -15.02 -4.01 -12.37
C LYS A 192 -14.20 -4.24 -13.65
N GLY A 193 -13.26 -5.18 -13.64
CA GLY A 193 -12.44 -5.53 -14.80
C GLY A 193 -10.99 -5.00 -14.74
N VAL A 194 -10.54 -4.49 -13.59
CA VAL A 194 -9.14 -4.11 -13.39
C VAL A 194 -8.25 -5.34 -13.54
N ASP A 195 -7.12 -5.21 -14.24
CA ASP A 195 -6.24 -6.32 -14.61
C ASP A 195 -5.23 -6.70 -13.53
N GLY A 196 -5.19 -5.96 -12.43
CA GLY A 196 -4.30 -6.25 -11.30
C GLY A 196 -4.00 -5.06 -10.42
N PHE A 197 -3.01 -5.23 -9.56
CA PHE A 197 -2.62 -4.22 -8.58
C PHE A 197 -1.11 -4.02 -8.51
N ARG A 198 -0.70 -2.79 -8.27
CA ARG A 198 0.55 -2.46 -7.64
C ARG A 198 0.28 -2.29 -6.14
N LEU A 199 1.00 -3.02 -5.31
CA LEU A 199 0.82 -3.04 -3.87
C LEU A 199 1.85 -2.13 -3.20
N ASP A 200 1.34 -1.05 -2.60
CA ASP A 200 2.14 -0.04 -1.93
C ASP A 200 2.83 -0.62 -0.70
N ALA A 201 4.16 -0.45 -0.61
CA ALA A 201 5.00 -0.80 0.54
C ALA A 201 4.59 -2.08 1.27
N ILE A 202 4.20 -3.13 0.54
CA ILE A 202 3.47 -4.30 1.03
C ILE A 202 4.20 -5.06 2.15
N HIS A 203 5.53 -4.96 2.23
CA HIS A 203 6.35 -5.56 3.26
C HIS A 203 6.16 -4.92 4.65
N THR A 204 5.62 -3.70 4.71
CA THR A 204 5.42 -2.95 5.96
C THR A 204 4.16 -3.36 6.73
N MET A 205 3.31 -4.23 6.16
CA MET A 205 2.11 -4.71 6.86
C MET A 205 2.40 -5.70 7.98
N ALA A 206 3.55 -6.38 7.94
CA ALA A 206 3.88 -7.47 8.84
C ALA A 206 4.95 -7.06 9.85
N PHE A 207 4.59 -7.03 11.11
CA PHE A 207 5.38 -6.59 12.26
C PHE A 207 5.53 -7.72 13.29
N ASP A 208 6.50 -7.58 14.22
CA ASP A 208 6.69 -8.52 15.34
C ASP A 208 5.46 -8.49 16.28
N PRO A 209 4.77 -9.63 16.46
CA PRO A 209 3.57 -9.72 17.30
C PRO A 209 3.83 -9.46 18.79
N ASP A 210 5.07 -9.59 19.24
CA ASP A 210 5.46 -9.37 20.63
C ASP A 210 5.92 -7.94 20.88
N PHE A 211 5.97 -7.11 19.82
CA PHE A 211 6.33 -5.68 19.86
C PHE A 211 7.69 -5.41 20.51
N LEU A 212 8.66 -6.29 20.28
CA LEU A 212 10.02 -6.12 20.77
C LEU A 212 10.69 -4.91 20.09
N ASP A 213 11.69 -4.34 20.73
CA ASP A 213 12.50 -3.27 20.16
C ASP A 213 13.21 -3.74 18.89
N ASN A 214 13.32 -2.89 17.87
CA ASN A 214 14.22 -3.14 16.75
C ASN A 214 15.66 -3.25 17.26
N ASP A 215 16.39 -4.19 16.68
CA ASP A 215 17.81 -4.36 16.95
C ASP A 215 18.62 -3.17 16.38
N PRO A 216 19.75 -2.82 16.97
CA PRO A 216 20.70 -1.89 16.34
C PRO A 216 21.21 -2.46 15.02
N ARG A 217 21.48 -1.61 14.05
CA ARG A 217 22.14 -2.05 12.80
C ARG A 217 23.59 -2.48 13.07
N ALA A 218 23.91 -3.71 12.72
CA ALA A 218 25.22 -4.28 12.96
C ALA A 218 26.32 -3.68 12.03
N ASP A 219 25.95 -3.17 10.86
CA ASP A 219 26.89 -2.57 9.88
C ASP A 219 27.38 -1.18 10.31
N ILE A 220 26.66 -0.48 11.19
CA ILE A 220 27.07 0.82 11.74
C ILE A 220 28.28 0.69 12.68
N GLU A 221 28.34 -0.39 13.48
CA GLU A 221 29.46 -0.63 14.39
C GLU A 221 30.81 -0.79 13.67
N ASN A 222 30.81 -1.09 12.38
CA ASN A 222 32.00 -1.27 11.55
C ASN A 222 32.43 -0.01 10.75
N GLY A 223 31.86 1.17 11.03
CA GLY A 223 32.30 2.43 10.44
C GLY A 223 31.92 2.62 8.98
N GLY A 224 30.85 2.01 8.52
CA GLY A 224 30.29 2.25 7.17
C GLY A 224 29.84 3.69 7.01
N ASP A 225 30.36 4.36 5.99
CA ASP A 225 29.93 5.71 5.57
C ASP A 225 28.61 5.62 4.81
N ASP A 226 27.52 5.42 5.54
CA ASP A 226 26.19 5.41 4.97
C ASP A 226 25.45 6.70 5.32
N SER A 227 25.09 7.47 4.30
CA SER A 227 24.31 8.71 4.47
C SER A 227 22.98 8.50 5.22
N ARG A 228 22.47 7.26 5.27
CA ARG A 228 21.30 6.86 6.05
C ARG A 228 21.52 6.90 7.55
N VAL A 229 22.76 6.77 8.00
CA VAL A 229 23.15 6.82 9.43
C VAL A 229 22.90 8.20 10.06
N SER A 230 22.80 9.26 9.26
CA SER A 230 22.47 10.60 9.73
C SER A 230 21.04 10.75 10.27
N GLN A 231 20.16 9.76 10.00
CA GLN A 231 18.79 9.73 10.47
C GLN A 231 18.65 8.70 11.61
N PRO A 232 17.94 9.01 12.72
CA PRO A 232 17.67 8.02 13.77
C PRO A 232 17.09 6.69 13.26
N PHE A 233 16.27 6.77 12.21
CA PHE A 233 15.70 5.61 11.53
C PHE A 233 16.78 4.69 10.94
N GLY A 234 17.82 5.24 10.33
CA GLY A 234 18.92 4.49 9.73
C GLY A 234 19.82 3.75 10.76
N MET A 235 19.65 4.01 12.05
CA MET A 235 20.43 3.36 13.13
C MET A 235 19.79 2.05 13.62
N GLN A 236 18.58 1.73 13.17
CA GLN A 236 17.85 0.53 13.57
C GLN A 236 17.75 -0.46 12.41
N ASP A 237 17.84 -1.75 12.73
CA ASP A 237 17.43 -2.82 11.83
C ASP A 237 15.92 -2.99 11.91
N ILE A 238 15.20 -2.23 11.07
CA ILE A 238 13.73 -2.26 11.05
C ILE A 238 13.17 -3.59 10.58
N GLN A 239 13.94 -4.38 9.82
CA GLN A 239 13.55 -5.72 9.38
C GLN A 239 13.61 -6.73 10.51
N SER A 240 14.35 -6.44 11.58
CA SER A 240 14.42 -7.33 12.72
C SER A 240 13.05 -7.52 13.38
N ARG A 241 12.21 -6.45 13.46
CA ARG A 241 10.93 -6.48 14.19
C ARG A 241 9.78 -5.72 13.55
N GLN A 242 10.05 -4.56 12.98
CA GLN A 242 9.00 -3.60 12.60
C GLN A 242 8.31 -3.95 11.29
N ILE A 243 9.03 -4.56 10.33
CA ILE A 243 8.51 -4.90 9.00
C ILE A 243 8.95 -6.29 8.57
N ASP A 244 8.41 -6.77 7.44
CA ASP A 244 8.82 -8.00 6.73
C ASP A 244 8.79 -9.27 7.59
N GLN A 245 7.87 -9.35 8.55
CA GLN A 245 7.75 -10.54 9.37
C GLN A 245 7.09 -11.70 8.61
N PRO A 246 7.48 -12.96 8.87
CA PRO A 246 7.08 -14.13 8.08
C PRO A 246 5.57 -14.35 7.95
N TRP A 247 4.78 -13.94 8.93
CA TRP A 247 3.32 -14.12 8.92
C TRP A 247 2.61 -13.27 7.84
N GLY A 248 3.24 -12.21 7.34
CA GLY A 248 2.68 -11.37 6.26
C GLY A 248 2.41 -12.13 4.97
N LYS A 249 3.13 -13.22 4.71
CA LYS A 249 2.94 -14.06 3.52
C LYS A 249 1.57 -14.73 3.47
N GLN A 250 0.90 -14.93 4.61
CA GLN A 250 -0.45 -15.49 4.63
C GLN A 250 -1.42 -14.60 3.84
N PHE A 251 -1.44 -13.30 4.10
CA PHE A 251 -2.30 -12.37 3.38
C PHE A 251 -1.97 -12.30 1.89
N LEU A 252 -0.69 -12.33 1.55
CA LEU A 252 -0.26 -12.34 0.14
C LEU A 252 -0.75 -13.59 -0.59
N ALA A 253 -0.72 -14.75 0.06
CA ALA A 253 -1.26 -15.98 -0.50
C ALA A 253 -2.79 -15.93 -0.68
N GLU A 254 -3.51 -15.33 0.27
CA GLU A 254 -4.96 -15.10 0.17
C GLU A 254 -5.28 -14.14 -0.99
N LEU A 255 -4.54 -13.04 -1.14
CA LEU A 255 -4.69 -12.08 -2.24
C LEU A 255 -4.33 -12.72 -3.59
N ARG A 256 -3.27 -13.53 -3.64
CA ARG A 256 -2.88 -14.25 -4.84
C ARG A 256 -3.96 -15.26 -5.25
N ALA A 257 -4.52 -16.01 -4.32
CA ALA A 257 -5.62 -16.93 -4.59
C ALA A 257 -6.86 -16.20 -5.14
N LEU A 258 -7.16 -14.99 -4.65
CA LEU A 258 -8.20 -14.14 -5.21
C LEU A 258 -7.85 -13.74 -6.67
N ALA A 259 -6.62 -13.28 -6.91
CA ALA A 259 -6.19 -12.87 -8.25
C ALA A 259 -6.23 -14.01 -9.27
N ASP A 260 -5.84 -15.22 -8.86
CA ASP A 260 -5.85 -16.42 -9.69
C ASP A 260 -7.26 -17.03 -9.90
N SER A 261 -8.27 -16.58 -9.14
CA SER A 261 -9.65 -17.10 -9.24
C SER A 261 -10.44 -16.59 -10.43
N TYR A 262 -9.90 -15.63 -11.19
CA TYR A 262 -10.52 -15.10 -12.40
C TYR A 262 -10.10 -15.94 -13.63
N ASP A 263 -10.96 -16.03 -14.62
CA ASP A 263 -10.67 -16.76 -15.88
C ASP A 263 -9.37 -16.26 -16.54
N GLU A 264 -9.15 -14.95 -16.54
CA GLU A 264 -7.85 -14.34 -16.83
C GLU A 264 -7.23 -13.94 -15.50
N PRO A 265 -6.12 -14.58 -15.05
CA PRO A 265 -5.46 -14.23 -13.80
C PRO A 265 -5.06 -12.77 -13.73
N ARG A 266 -5.23 -12.18 -12.55
CA ARG A 266 -4.94 -10.77 -12.31
C ARG A 266 -3.50 -10.58 -11.82
N PHE A 267 -2.83 -9.57 -12.34
CA PHE A 267 -1.43 -9.31 -12.03
C PHE A 267 -1.25 -8.65 -10.66
N LEU A 268 -0.28 -9.13 -9.88
CA LEU A 268 0.10 -8.55 -8.60
C LEU A 268 1.59 -8.17 -8.62
N MET A 269 1.87 -6.88 -8.52
CA MET A 269 3.22 -6.32 -8.43
C MET A 269 3.41 -5.65 -7.07
N GLY A 270 4.45 -6.04 -6.33
CA GLY A 270 4.76 -5.44 -5.03
C GLY A 270 5.80 -4.33 -5.11
N GLU A 271 5.63 -3.31 -4.30
CA GLU A 271 6.70 -2.39 -3.94
C GLU A 271 7.42 -2.92 -2.71
N LEU A 272 8.71 -3.12 -2.86
CA LEU A 272 9.59 -3.54 -1.77
C LEU A 272 10.74 -2.54 -1.65
N GLY A 273 11.06 -2.17 -0.44
CA GLY A 273 12.19 -1.31 -0.12
C GLY A 273 12.94 -1.82 1.10
N GLY A 274 14.20 -1.42 1.25
CA GLY A 274 15.04 -1.82 2.38
C GLY A 274 16.36 -2.44 1.94
N ASP A 275 17.19 -2.74 2.91
CA ASP A 275 18.45 -3.43 2.70
C ASP A 275 18.19 -4.87 2.19
N ASN A 276 18.97 -5.38 1.28
CA ASN A 276 18.80 -6.71 0.64
C ASN A 276 17.59 -6.83 -0.32
N GLY A 277 17.31 -5.82 -1.12
CA GLY A 277 16.18 -5.78 -2.06
C GLY A 277 16.05 -7.03 -2.94
N ALA A 278 17.12 -7.52 -3.54
CA ALA A 278 17.10 -8.72 -4.38
C ALA A 278 16.65 -9.99 -3.63
N GLU A 279 17.12 -10.17 -2.38
CA GLU A 279 16.70 -11.31 -1.55
C GLU A 279 15.22 -11.18 -1.16
N MET A 280 14.79 -9.98 -0.80
CA MET A 280 13.40 -9.69 -0.48
C MET A 280 12.49 -9.97 -1.68
N ILE A 281 12.84 -9.48 -2.88
CA ILE A 281 12.09 -9.78 -4.11
C ILE A 281 11.94 -11.30 -4.28
N ASN A 282 13.03 -12.05 -4.19
CA ASN A 282 12.99 -13.50 -4.32
C ASN A 282 12.03 -14.15 -3.29
N ARG A 283 12.00 -13.66 -2.04
CA ARG A 283 11.10 -14.18 -1.00
C ARG A 283 9.63 -13.86 -1.27
N TYR A 284 9.33 -12.71 -1.89
CA TYR A 284 7.97 -12.25 -2.15
C TYR A 284 7.40 -12.75 -3.48
N THR A 285 8.25 -13.22 -4.41
CA THR A 285 7.83 -13.75 -5.71
C THR A 285 7.85 -15.29 -5.79
N GLN A 286 7.88 -15.95 -4.64
CA GLN A 286 7.75 -17.41 -4.61
C GLN A 286 6.37 -17.85 -5.14
N PRO A 287 6.24 -19.07 -5.70
CA PRO A 287 4.97 -19.59 -6.17
C PRO A 287 3.83 -19.43 -5.14
N GLY A 288 2.71 -18.89 -5.60
CA GLY A 288 1.56 -18.60 -4.72
C GLY A 288 1.61 -17.27 -3.98
N LEU A 289 2.66 -16.45 -4.22
CA LEU A 289 2.78 -15.08 -3.73
C LEU A 289 2.68 -14.08 -4.91
N LEU A 290 3.41 -12.97 -4.87
CA LEU A 290 3.36 -11.95 -5.92
C LEU A 290 3.90 -12.46 -7.26
N HIS A 291 3.45 -11.90 -8.37
CA HIS A 291 3.97 -12.23 -9.70
C HIS A 291 5.30 -11.52 -9.97
N ALA A 292 5.42 -10.27 -9.51
CA ALA A 292 6.62 -9.46 -9.64
C ALA A 292 6.76 -8.49 -8.49
N CYS A 293 7.96 -7.95 -8.32
CA CYS A 293 8.22 -6.80 -7.47
C CYS A 293 9.18 -5.88 -8.22
N TYR A 294 9.06 -4.58 -8.00
CA TYR A 294 10.09 -3.66 -8.44
C TYR A 294 10.97 -3.24 -7.26
N ASN A 295 12.18 -2.87 -7.58
CA ASN A 295 13.24 -2.56 -6.64
C ASN A 295 13.74 -1.14 -6.88
N PHE A 296 14.28 -0.52 -5.83
CA PHE A 296 14.86 0.82 -5.88
C PHE A 296 16.42 0.81 -5.90
N ASP A 297 17.04 -0.38 -5.93
CA ASP A 297 18.51 -0.54 -5.96
C ASP A 297 19.09 -0.34 -7.37
#